data_6f116682b7012f6a07915b2504bb03a8
#
_entry.id   6f116682b7012f6a07915b2504bb03a8
#
_cell.length_a   1.000
_cell.length_b   1.000
_cell.length_c   1.000
_cell.angle_alpha   90.00
_cell.angle_beta   90.00
_cell.angle_gamma   90.00
#
_symmetry.space_group_name_H-M   'P 1'
#
loop_
_entity.id
_entity.type
_entity.pdbx_description
1 polymer ?
#
loop_
_entity_poly.entity_id
_entity_poly.type
_entity_poly.pdbx_seq_one_letter_code
_entity_poly.pdbx_strand_id
1 'polypeptide(L)'
;CFPSLFHAMTPGIVYATLAYMAWGLFPLYFRQVAHVPALEVVVHRTVWSLVFVLAVLAVRRHWGWMRALWGQPRVLGAFAVSALLLSVNWLTYVWAVQNNHVVDASLGYFILPLVNVALGFVFLHERPRLGQWLAVAVAAAGVLWLAVQAGRVPWIALVLALSFGFYGLLRKVATLGALEGLALETMMLAPVAVAALAMWSSQGQGALVQGDMA
;
A
#
# COMPACT_ATOMS: atom_id res chain seq x y z
N CYS A 1 -15.75 10.46 -40.46
CA CYS A 1 -14.35 10.71 -40.07
C CYS A 1 -14.25 10.62 -38.56
N PHE A 2 -13.95 9.46 -38.02
CA PHE A 2 -13.52 9.33 -36.63
C PHE A 2 -12.02 9.57 -36.62
N PRO A 3 -11.51 10.65 -36.06
CA PRO A 3 -10.08 10.80 -35.88
C PRO A 3 -9.64 9.83 -34.78
N SER A 4 -8.69 9.02 -35.16
CA SER A 4 -7.80 8.15 -34.36
C SER A 4 -7.82 8.40 -32.86
N LEU A 5 -8.58 7.62 -32.13
CA LEU A 5 -8.58 7.50 -30.66
C LEU A 5 -7.26 6.88 -30.11
N PHE A 6 -6.29 6.60 -30.99
CA PHE A 6 -4.99 6.02 -30.65
C PHE A 6 -3.82 7.01 -30.71
N HIS A 7 -4.09 8.33 -30.74
CA HIS A 7 -3.01 9.31 -30.67
C HIS A 7 -2.52 9.47 -29.23
N ALA A 8 -1.38 8.83 -28.97
CA ALA A 8 -0.50 9.03 -27.83
C ALA A 8 -1.14 8.78 -26.46
N MET A 9 -1.33 7.52 -26.09
CA MET A 9 -1.33 7.16 -24.68
C MET A 9 -0.04 7.73 -24.07
N THR A 10 -0.18 8.76 -23.22
CA THR A 10 0.99 9.31 -22.54
C THR A 10 1.67 8.18 -21.78
N PRO A 11 3.02 8.14 -21.70
CA PRO A 11 3.74 7.08 -20.98
C PRO A 11 3.19 6.83 -19.57
N GLY A 12 2.66 7.88 -18.92
CA GLY A 12 2.00 7.77 -17.62
C GLY A 12 0.76 6.89 -17.61
N ILE A 13 -0.08 6.96 -18.66
CA ILE A 13 -1.28 6.09 -18.77
C ILE A 13 -0.87 4.64 -18.94
N VAL A 14 0.15 4.36 -19.78
CA VAL A 14 0.67 3.00 -19.97
C VAL A 14 1.19 2.42 -18.66
N TYR A 15 2.04 3.18 -17.93
CA TYR A 15 2.57 2.75 -16.65
C TYR A 15 1.48 2.53 -15.59
N ALA A 16 0.49 3.41 -15.52
CA ALA A 16 -0.64 3.25 -14.62
C ALA A 16 -1.44 1.99 -14.94
N THR A 17 -1.76 1.76 -16.22
CA THR A 17 -2.49 0.57 -16.66
C THR A 17 -1.74 -0.71 -16.29
N LEU A 18 -0.45 -0.78 -16.61
CA LEU A 18 0.39 -1.94 -16.26
C LEU A 18 0.47 -2.17 -14.74
N ALA A 19 0.59 -1.10 -13.95
CA ALA A 19 0.61 -1.19 -12.50
C ALA A 19 -0.71 -1.75 -11.94
N TYR A 20 -1.85 -1.25 -12.41
CA TYR A 20 -3.17 -1.76 -11.98
C TYR A 20 -3.44 -3.19 -12.43
N MET A 21 -3.01 -3.57 -13.64
CA MET A 21 -3.08 -4.96 -14.09
C MET A 21 -2.24 -5.89 -13.20
N ALA A 22 -1.01 -5.51 -12.90
CA ALA A 22 -0.16 -6.25 -11.97
C ALA A 22 -0.79 -6.35 -10.57
N TRP A 23 -1.38 -5.27 -10.06
CA TRP A 23 -2.10 -5.29 -8.78
C TRP A 23 -3.30 -6.23 -8.78
N GLY A 24 -4.02 -6.32 -9.90
CA GLY A 24 -5.14 -7.25 -10.06
C GLY A 24 -4.75 -8.73 -9.95
N LEU A 25 -3.47 -9.06 -10.18
CA LEU A 25 -2.95 -10.42 -10.04
C LEU A 25 -2.50 -10.77 -8.60
N PHE A 26 -2.32 -9.81 -7.72
CA PHE A 26 -1.85 -10.05 -6.35
C PHE A 26 -2.73 -11.01 -5.54
N PRO A 27 -4.07 -10.97 -5.60
CA PRO A 27 -4.89 -11.94 -4.89
C PRO A 27 -4.58 -13.39 -5.29
N LEU A 28 -4.32 -13.63 -6.59
CA LEU A 28 -3.96 -14.97 -7.08
C LEU A 28 -2.62 -15.41 -6.49
N TYR A 29 -1.62 -14.52 -6.48
CA TYR A 29 -0.32 -14.80 -5.89
C TYR A 29 -0.43 -15.09 -4.38
N PHE A 30 -1.13 -14.25 -3.61
CA PHE A 30 -1.26 -14.45 -2.16
C PHE A 30 -2.07 -15.69 -1.78
N ARG A 31 -2.97 -16.15 -2.64
CA ARG A 31 -3.64 -17.45 -2.46
C ARG A 31 -2.69 -18.64 -2.65
N GLN A 32 -1.73 -18.55 -3.56
CA GLN A 32 -0.72 -19.60 -3.75
C GLN A 32 0.17 -19.78 -2.52
N VAL A 33 0.47 -18.68 -1.83
CA VAL A 33 1.29 -18.68 -0.60
C VAL A 33 0.44 -18.66 0.67
N ALA A 34 -0.80 -19.13 0.63
CA ALA A 34 -1.72 -19.13 1.78
C ALA A 34 -1.26 -20.07 2.93
N HIS A 35 -0.37 -21.00 2.65
CA HIS A 35 0.26 -21.87 3.62
C HIS A 35 1.31 -21.13 4.50
N VAL A 36 1.83 -19.99 4.04
CA VAL A 36 2.79 -19.16 4.76
C VAL A 36 2.05 -18.09 5.56
N PRO A 37 2.36 -17.89 6.86
CA PRO A 37 1.72 -16.84 7.66
C PRO A 37 1.82 -15.45 7.02
N ALA A 38 0.72 -14.68 7.05
CA ALA A 38 0.66 -13.35 6.43
C ALA A 38 1.79 -12.42 6.89
N LEU A 39 2.15 -12.49 8.17
CA LEU A 39 3.24 -11.69 8.73
C LEU A 39 4.59 -12.05 8.08
N GLU A 40 4.87 -13.33 7.88
CA GLU A 40 6.10 -13.79 7.24
C GLU A 40 6.18 -13.33 5.78
N VAL A 41 5.06 -13.42 5.04
CA VAL A 41 4.97 -12.91 3.66
C VAL A 41 5.29 -11.40 3.61
N VAL A 42 4.73 -10.60 4.54
CA VAL A 42 4.99 -9.15 4.59
C VAL A 42 6.43 -8.83 4.97
N VAL A 43 7.01 -9.60 5.90
CA VAL A 43 8.42 -9.44 6.30
C VAL A 43 9.36 -9.74 5.14
N HIS A 44 9.18 -10.87 4.46
CA HIS A 44 9.96 -11.21 3.25
C HIS A 44 9.81 -10.14 2.16
N ARG A 45 8.58 -9.70 1.90
CA ARG A 45 8.33 -8.61 0.95
C ARG A 45 9.11 -7.35 1.30
N THR A 46 9.15 -6.98 2.58
CA THR A 46 9.88 -5.78 3.05
C THR A 46 11.38 -5.89 2.76
N VAL A 47 11.99 -7.03 3.08
CA VAL A 47 13.42 -7.26 2.84
C VAL A 47 13.75 -7.25 1.35
N TRP A 48 12.98 -7.98 0.53
CA TRP A 48 13.21 -8.04 -0.92
C TRP A 48 12.92 -6.70 -1.61
N SER A 49 11.92 -5.95 -1.13
CA SER A 49 11.67 -4.59 -1.61
C SER A 49 12.84 -3.66 -1.31
N LEU A 50 13.43 -3.77 -0.12
CA LEU A 50 14.63 -2.98 0.21
C LEU A 50 15.79 -3.34 -0.72
N VAL A 51 16.09 -4.62 -0.91
CA VAL A 51 17.16 -5.06 -1.81
C VAL A 51 16.95 -4.49 -3.22
N PHE A 52 15.74 -4.62 -3.75
CA PHE A 52 15.40 -4.11 -5.08
C PHE A 52 15.57 -2.58 -5.18
N VAL A 53 15.03 -1.83 -4.22
CA VAL A 53 15.10 -0.36 -4.22
C VAL A 53 16.54 0.12 -4.07
N LEU A 54 17.34 -0.53 -3.20
CA LEU A 54 18.76 -0.21 -3.05
C LEU A 54 19.54 -0.50 -4.34
N ALA A 55 19.24 -1.59 -5.04
CA ALA A 55 19.86 -1.90 -6.33
C ALA A 55 19.53 -0.80 -7.38
N VAL A 56 18.25 -0.36 -7.45
CA VAL A 56 17.84 0.73 -8.36
C VAL A 56 18.54 2.04 -8.01
N LEU A 57 18.63 2.40 -6.73
CA LEU A 57 19.33 3.60 -6.27
C LEU A 57 20.83 3.54 -6.56
N ALA A 58 21.45 2.37 -6.42
CA ALA A 58 22.86 2.15 -6.74
C ALA A 58 23.12 2.36 -8.24
N VAL A 59 22.29 1.77 -9.11
CA VAL A 59 22.40 1.96 -10.57
C VAL A 59 22.21 3.43 -10.96
N ARG A 60 21.23 4.11 -10.35
CA ARG A 60 20.95 5.53 -10.59
C ARG A 60 21.96 6.48 -9.93
N ARG A 61 22.83 5.97 -9.07
CA ARG A 61 23.78 6.78 -8.25
C ARG A 61 23.14 7.93 -7.49
N HIS A 62 21.89 7.77 -7.05
CA HIS A 62 21.06 8.82 -6.48
C HIS A 62 21.00 8.71 -4.94
N TRP A 63 22.09 9.09 -4.26
CA TRP A 63 22.24 8.97 -2.81
C TRP A 63 22.24 10.34 -2.07
N GLY A 64 22.23 11.45 -2.81
CA GLY A 64 22.36 12.80 -2.22
C GLY A 64 21.24 13.16 -1.23
N TRP A 65 20.05 12.62 -1.42
CA TRP A 65 18.88 12.86 -0.58
C TRP A 65 19.06 12.33 0.86
N MET A 66 19.83 11.28 1.07
CA MET A 66 20.05 10.71 2.40
C MET A 66 20.73 11.70 3.34
N ARG A 67 21.71 12.46 2.84
CA ARG A 67 22.42 13.47 3.66
C ARG A 67 21.49 14.60 4.09
N ALA A 68 20.52 14.97 3.25
CA ALA A 68 19.56 16.03 3.54
C ALA A 68 18.57 15.64 4.66
N LEU A 69 18.38 14.35 4.94
CA LEU A 69 17.43 13.87 5.95
C LEU A 69 17.95 13.89 7.37
N TRP A 70 19.26 13.80 7.58
CA TRP A 70 19.88 13.69 8.92
C TRP A 70 19.61 14.89 9.83
N GLY A 71 19.17 16.02 9.26
CA GLY A 71 18.77 17.23 10.02
C GLY A 71 17.26 17.44 10.12
N GLN A 72 16.42 16.48 9.66
CA GLN A 72 14.97 16.69 9.54
C GLN A 72 14.14 15.64 10.32
N PRO A 73 14.10 15.70 11.67
CA PRO A 73 13.41 14.70 12.48
C PRO A 73 11.90 14.62 12.18
N ARG A 74 11.29 15.74 11.79
CA ARG A 74 9.86 15.75 11.40
C ARG A 74 9.58 14.92 10.14
N VAL A 75 10.48 14.98 9.16
CA VAL A 75 10.38 14.18 7.93
C VAL A 75 10.56 12.69 8.26
N LEU A 76 11.59 12.37 9.05
CA LEU A 76 11.82 10.99 9.51
C LEU A 76 10.62 10.45 10.28
N GLY A 77 10.02 11.22 11.19
CA GLY A 77 8.82 10.82 11.92
C GLY A 77 7.62 10.59 11.00
N ALA A 78 7.40 11.45 10.00
CA ALA A 78 6.33 11.27 9.03
C ALA A 78 6.52 9.98 8.21
N PHE A 79 7.75 9.68 7.78
CA PHE A 79 8.04 8.44 7.05
C PHE A 79 7.98 7.19 7.94
N ALA A 80 8.29 7.29 9.24
CA ALA A 80 8.07 6.18 10.17
C ALA A 80 6.59 5.85 10.32
N VAL A 81 5.74 6.87 10.47
CA VAL A 81 4.28 6.68 10.50
C VAL A 81 3.76 6.13 9.16
N SER A 82 4.26 6.66 8.04
CA SER A 82 3.95 6.16 6.69
C SER A 82 4.29 4.68 6.54
N ALA A 83 5.48 4.26 6.97
CA ALA A 83 5.94 2.88 6.94
C ALA A 83 5.06 1.95 7.79
N LEU A 84 4.64 2.39 8.99
CA LEU A 84 3.72 1.64 9.84
C LEU A 84 2.33 1.51 9.21
N LEU A 85 1.77 2.59 8.68
CA LEU A 85 0.47 2.57 7.99
C LEU A 85 0.49 1.61 6.80
N LEU A 86 1.57 1.65 6.01
CA LEU A 86 1.74 0.75 4.87
C LEU A 86 1.89 -0.72 5.32
N SER A 87 2.59 -0.97 6.42
CA SER A 87 2.74 -2.32 6.99
C SER A 87 1.41 -2.88 7.48
N VAL A 88 0.62 -2.08 8.20
CA VAL A 88 -0.73 -2.46 8.65
C VAL A 88 -1.63 -2.74 7.44
N ASN A 89 -1.57 -1.88 6.42
CA ASN A 89 -2.34 -2.08 5.20
C ASN A 89 -2.00 -3.42 4.52
N TRP A 90 -0.72 -3.69 4.27
CA TRP A 90 -0.29 -4.92 3.61
C TRP A 90 -0.57 -6.17 4.45
N LEU A 91 -0.35 -6.11 5.75
CA LEU A 91 -0.65 -7.24 6.65
C LEU A 91 -2.14 -7.58 6.63
N THR A 92 -2.99 -6.55 6.74
CA THR A 92 -4.45 -6.72 6.66
C THR A 92 -4.87 -7.28 5.30
N TYR A 93 -4.29 -6.77 4.22
CA TYR A 93 -4.62 -7.23 2.86
C TYR A 93 -4.23 -8.69 2.62
N VAL A 94 -2.97 -9.05 2.92
CA VAL A 94 -2.47 -10.43 2.75
C VAL A 94 -3.30 -11.39 3.60
N TRP A 95 -3.52 -11.03 4.88
CA TRP A 95 -4.36 -11.82 5.79
C TRP A 95 -5.79 -12.00 5.24
N ALA A 96 -6.40 -10.94 4.74
CA ALA A 96 -7.76 -11.01 4.19
C ALA A 96 -7.83 -11.93 2.96
N VAL A 97 -6.84 -11.87 2.06
CA VAL A 97 -6.80 -12.74 0.88
C VAL A 97 -6.61 -14.20 1.28
N GLN A 98 -5.71 -14.49 2.22
CA GLN A 98 -5.42 -15.84 2.70
C GLN A 98 -6.61 -16.48 3.44
N ASN A 99 -7.42 -15.65 4.13
CA ASN A 99 -8.59 -16.10 4.89
C ASN A 99 -9.91 -15.97 4.10
N ASN A 100 -9.87 -15.89 2.77
CA ASN A 100 -11.04 -15.79 1.88
C ASN A 100 -11.92 -14.54 2.08
N HIS A 101 -11.37 -13.46 2.65
CA HIS A 101 -12.03 -12.15 2.82
C HIS A 101 -11.72 -11.18 1.65
N VAL A 102 -11.52 -11.70 0.43
CA VAL A 102 -11.17 -10.88 -0.75
C VAL A 102 -12.25 -9.85 -1.06
N VAL A 103 -13.52 -10.21 -0.88
CA VAL A 103 -14.66 -9.28 -1.12
C VAL A 103 -14.63 -8.13 -0.10
N ASP A 104 -14.37 -8.43 1.18
CA ASP A 104 -14.25 -7.42 2.22
C ASP A 104 -13.04 -6.48 1.95
N ALA A 105 -11.92 -7.03 1.49
CA ALA A 105 -10.75 -6.24 1.08
C ALA A 105 -11.07 -5.36 -0.13
N SER A 106 -11.80 -5.88 -1.11
CA SER A 106 -12.22 -5.12 -2.30
C SER A 106 -13.12 -3.93 -1.94
N LEU A 107 -13.98 -4.07 -0.93
CA LEU A 107 -14.80 -2.97 -0.44
C LEU A 107 -13.95 -1.80 0.06
N GLY A 108 -12.76 -2.07 0.60
CA GLY A 108 -11.81 -1.03 1.02
C GLY A 108 -11.39 -0.10 -0.13
N TYR A 109 -11.25 -0.61 -1.34
CA TYR A 109 -10.94 0.19 -2.53
C TYR A 109 -12.09 1.11 -2.96
N PHE A 110 -13.33 0.76 -2.65
CA PHE A 110 -14.50 1.65 -2.86
C PHE A 110 -14.61 2.71 -1.76
N ILE A 111 -14.19 2.39 -0.53
CA ILE A 111 -14.17 3.35 0.58
C ILE A 111 -12.99 4.32 0.45
N LEU A 112 -11.86 3.90 -0.09
CA LEU A 112 -10.63 4.70 -0.19
C LEU A 112 -10.82 6.07 -0.87
N PRO A 113 -11.51 6.19 -2.02
CA PRO A 113 -11.78 7.51 -2.61
C PRO A 113 -12.55 8.44 -1.68
N LEU A 114 -13.51 7.91 -0.90
CA LEU A 114 -14.28 8.68 0.08
C LEU A 114 -13.37 9.21 1.19
N VAL A 115 -12.50 8.34 1.71
CA VAL A 115 -11.48 8.70 2.71
C VAL A 115 -10.54 9.76 2.14
N ASN A 116 -10.07 9.61 0.91
CA ASN A 116 -9.16 10.57 0.27
C ASN A 116 -9.81 11.95 0.11
N VAL A 117 -11.08 12.02 -0.29
CA VAL A 117 -11.81 13.30 -0.38
C VAL A 117 -11.99 13.90 1.01
N ALA A 118 -12.37 13.10 2.01
CA ALA A 118 -12.52 13.57 3.38
C ALA A 118 -11.19 14.10 3.95
N LEU A 119 -10.09 13.37 3.76
CA LEU A 119 -8.76 13.82 4.20
C LEU A 119 -8.29 15.06 3.46
N GLY A 120 -8.52 15.16 2.14
CA GLY A 120 -8.23 16.34 1.34
C GLY A 120 -9.01 17.57 1.81
N PHE A 121 -10.29 17.40 2.12
CA PHE A 121 -11.13 18.46 2.64
C PHE A 121 -10.69 18.92 4.04
N VAL A 122 -10.45 17.98 4.97
CA VAL A 122 -10.16 18.29 6.38
C VAL A 122 -8.72 18.81 6.56
N PHE A 123 -7.73 18.15 5.98
CA PHE A 123 -6.32 18.41 6.24
C PHE A 123 -5.67 19.35 5.21
N LEU A 124 -6.08 19.25 3.94
CA LEU A 124 -5.51 20.06 2.86
C LEU A 124 -6.39 21.27 2.51
N HIS A 125 -7.57 21.41 3.18
CA HIS A 125 -8.54 22.48 2.95
C HIS A 125 -8.98 22.55 1.47
N GLU A 126 -8.95 21.41 0.77
CA GLU A 126 -9.44 21.31 -0.61
C GLU A 126 -10.96 21.54 -0.61
N ARG A 127 -11.46 22.25 -1.61
CA ARG A 127 -12.89 22.53 -1.74
C ARG A 127 -13.47 21.73 -2.92
N PRO A 128 -14.05 20.54 -2.67
CA PRO A 128 -14.70 19.76 -3.72
C PRO A 128 -15.85 20.54 -4.35
N ARG A 129 -16.00 20.42 -5.67
CA ARG A 129 -17.14 20.99 -6.39
C ARG A 129 -18.42 20.22 -6.05
N LEU A 130 -19.60 20.84 -6.27
CA LEU A 130 -20.89 20.21 -5.99
C LEU A 130 -21.03 18.82 -6.64
N GLY A 131 -20.60 18.66 -7.89
CA GLY A 131 -20.62 17.36 -8.57
C GLY A 131 -19.74 16.28 -7.89
N GLN A 132 -18.63 16.67 -7.28
CA GLN A 132 -17.77 15.76 -6.50
C GLN A 132 -18.46 15.36 -5.19
N TRP A 133 -19.14 16.30 -4.50
CA TRP A 133 -19.93 15.98 -3.31
C TRP A 133 -21.09 15.03 -3.62
N LEU A 134 -21.77 15.22 -4.75
CA LEU A 134 -22.82 14.29 -5.20
C LEU A 134 -22.26 12.90 -5.48
N ALA A 135 -21.11 12.80 -6.15
CA ALA A 135 -20.44 11.52 -6.39
C ALA A 135 -20.02 10.83 -5.08
N VAL A 136 -19.49 11.59 -4.11
CA VAL A 136 -19.15 11.09 -2.77
C VAL A 136 -20.40 10.59 -2.05
N ALA A 137 -21.50 11.33 -2.10
CA ALA A 137 -22.75 10.93 -1.46
C ALA A 137 -23.31 9.62 -2.05
N VAL A 138 -23.32 9.49 -3.37
CA VAL A 138 -23.77 8.26 -4.06
C VAL A 138 -22.87 7.08 -3.70
N ALA A 139 -21.55 7.26 -3.71
CA ALA A 139 -20.61 6.22 -3.34
C ALA A 139 -20.74 5.81 -1.86
N ALA A 140 -20.92 6.79 -0.95
CA ALA A 140 -21.16 6.54 0.47
C ALA A 140 -22.47 5.77 0.69
N ALA A 141 -23.55 6.12 -0.02
CA ALA A 141 -24.81 5.38 0.05
C ALA A 141 -24.64 3.93 -0.41
N GLY A 142 -23.89 3.68 -1.50
CA GLY A 142 -23.56 2.32 -1.96
C GLY A 142 -22.77 1.50 -0.93
N VAL A 143 -21.76 2.10 -0.32
CA VAL A 143 -20.96 1.45 0.74
C VAL A 143 -21.82 1.13 1.97
N LEU A 144 -22.65 2.07 2.42
CA LEU A 144 -23.57 1.88 3.53
C LEU A 144 -24.58 0.76 3.25
N TRP A 145 -25.14 0.74 2.04
CA TRP A 145 -26.05 -0.33 1.60
C TRP A 145 -25.38 -1.71 1.70
N LEU A 146 -24.16 -1.84 1.18
CA LEU A 146 -23.42 -3.11 1.25
C LEU A 146 -23.09 -3.50 2.70
N ALA A 147 -22.73 -2.54 3.55
CA ALA A 147 -22.45 -2.79 4.97
C ALA A 147 -23.69 -3.26 5.73
N VAL A 148 -24.86 -2.65 5.46
CA VAL A 148 -26.13 -3.07 6.04
C VAL A 148 -26.53 -4.48 5.59
N GLN A 149 -26.40 -4.78 4.29
CA GLN A 149 -26.66 -6.14 3.79
C GLN A 149 -25.72 -7.21 4.37
N ALA A 150 -24.46 -6.85 4.59
CA ALA A 150 -23.50 -7.76 5.23
C ALA A 150 -23.80 -8.04 6.71
N GLY A 151 -24.63 -7.25 7.36
CA GLY A 151 -25.03 -7.39 8.77
C GLY A 151 -23.88 -7.25 9.76
N ARG A 152 -22.72 -6.76 9.32
CA ARG A 152 -21.50 -6.60 10.12
C ARG A 152 -20.72 -5.37 9.71
N VAL A 153 -19.98 -4.80 10.67
CA VAL A 153 -19.06 -3.70 10.37
C VAL A 153 -17.93 -4.22 9.47
N PRO A 154 -17.70 -3.59 8.30
CA PRO A 154 -16.66 -4.03 7.36
C PRO A 154 -15.26 -3.55 7.84
N TRP A 155 -14.78 -4.08 8.96
CA TRP A 155 -13.55 -3.61 9.62
C TRP A 155 -12.31 -3.76 8.71
N ILE A 156 -12.24 -4.83 7.92
CA ILE A 156 -11.14 -5.05 6.96
C ILE A 156 -11.09 -3.89 5.96
N ALA A 157 -12.23 -3.58 5.36
CA ALA A 157 -12.36 -2.49 4.39
C ALA A 157 -12.00 -1.13 5.01
N LEU A 158 -12.44 -0.88 6.25
CA LEU A 158 -12.13 0.36 6.96
C LEU A 158 -10.63 0.47 7.28
N VAL A 159 -10.01 -0.60 7.79
CA VAL A 159 -8.56 -0.61 8.06
C VAL A 159 -7.77 -0.35 6.79
N LEU A 160 -8.11 -1.01 5.68
CA LEU A 160 -7.44 -0.83 4.40
C LEU A 160 -7.62 0.59 3.87
N ALA A 161 -8.85 1.13 3.87
CA ALA A 161 -9.13 2.46 3.37
C ALA A 161 -8.49 3.56 4.22
N LEU A 162 -8.56 3.46 5.54
CA LEU A 162 -7.98 4.46 6.44
C LEU A 162 -6.45 4.42 6.41
N SER A 163 -5.84 3.23 6.56
CA SER A 163 -4.38 3.10 6.55
C SER A 163 -3.78 3.61 5.24
N PHE A 164 -4.36 3.24 4.10
CA PHE A 164 -3.86 3.68 2.80
C PHE A 164 -4.22 5.14 2.48
N GLY A 165 -5.37 5.63 2.95
CA GLY A 165 -5.74 7.04 2.83
C GLY A 165 -4.80 7.97 3.60
N PHE A 166 -4.52 7.66 4.88
CA PHE A 166 -3.54 8.43 5.67
C PHE A 166 -2.11 8.29 5.11
N TYR A 167 -1.72 7.10 4.65
CA TYR A 167 -0.48 6.91 3.91
C TYR A 167 -0.41 7.86 2.70
N GLY A 168 -1.46 7.89 1.87
CA GLY A 168 -1.55 8.77 0.71
C GLY A 168 -1.45 10.25 1.08
N LEU A 169 -2.10 10.67 2.17
CA LEU A 169 -2.01 12.05 2.68
C LEU A 169 -0.57 12.41 3.08
N LEU A 170 0.11 11.54 3.86
CA LEU A 170 1.50 11.75 4.25
C LEU A 170 2.42 11.81 3.03
N ARG A 171 2.23 10.94 2.05
CA ARG A 171 2.99 10.94 0.80
C ARG A 171 2.75 12.17 -0.07
N LYS A 172 1.54 12.72 -0.05
CA LYS A 172 1.19 13.94 -0.80
C LYS A 172 1.91 15.17 -0.25
N VAL A 173 2.10 15.25 1.07
CA VAL A 173 2.81 16.35 1.73
C VAL A 173 4.31 16.10 1.92
N ALA A 174 4.78 14.90 1.61
CA ALA A 174 6.19 14.53 1.76
C ALA A 174 7.07 15.22 0.72
N THR A 175 8.28 15.57 1.13
CA THR A 175 9.28 16.24 0.29
C THR A 175 10.10 15.28 -0.58
N LEU A 176 10.06 13.98 -0.29
CA LEU A 176 10.81 12.95 -1.03
C LEU A 176 10.00 12.39 -2.20
N GLY A 177 10.70 12.05 -3.26
CA GLY A 177 10.13 11.35 -4.41
C GLY A 177 9.62 9.95 -4.07
N ALA A 178 8.99 9.29 -5.05
CA ALA A 178 8.40 7.96 -4.82
C ALA A 178 9.45 6.90 -4.48
N LEU A 179 10.58 6.91 -5.19
CA LEU A 179 11.64 5.91 -5.00
C LEU A 179 12.39 6.11 -3.67
N GLU A 180 12.76 7.37 -3.37
CA GLU A 180 13.46 7.74 -2.15
C GLU A 180 12.60 7.47 -0.90
N GLY A 181 11.31 7.82 -0.99
CA GLY A 181 10.37 7.55 0.10
C GLY A 181 10.16 6.06 0.34
N LEU A 182 10.01 5.25 -0.71
CA LEU A 182 9.92 3.80 -0.57
C LEU A 182 11.21 3.22 0.03
N ALA A 183 12.38 3.74 -0.39
CA ALA A 183 13.66 3.33 0.20
C ALA A 183 13.71 3.63 1.70
N LEU A 184 13.32 4.84 2.10
CA LEU A 184 13.33 5.25 3.50
C LEU A 184 12.36 4.41 4.35
N GLU A 185 11.13 4.19 3.87
CA GLU A 185 10.13 3.35 4.54
C GLU A 185 10.64 1.92 4.73
N THR A 186 11.19 1.31 3.68
CA THR A 186 11.73 -0.05 3.76
C THR A 186 12.98 -0.15 4.62
N MET A 187 13.88 0.86 4.60
CA MET A 187 15.04 0.94 5.49
C MET A 187 14.63 1.02 6.97
N MET A 188 13.57 1.77 7.30
CA MET A 188 13.07 1.88 8.68
C MET A 188 12.47 0.56 9.18
N LEU A 189 11.82 -0.20 8.30
CA LEU A 189 11.23 -1.49 8.65
C LEU A 189 12.23 -2.64 8.63
N ALA A 190 13.31 -2.53 7.86
CA ALA A 190 14.27 -3.60 7.64
C ALA A 190 14.89 -4.16 8.92
N PRO A 191 15.30 -3.36 9.94
CA PRO A 191 15.85 -3.92 11.17
C PRO A 191 14.89 -4.88 11.86
N VAL A 192 13.60 -4.51 11.95
CA VAL A 192 12.57 -5.35 12.54
C VAL A 192 12.31 -6.58 11.67
N ALA A 193 12.24 -6.40 10.36
CA ALA A 193 12.02 -7.49 9.42
C ALA A 193 13.17 -8.52 9.44
N VAL A 194 14.41 -8.04 9.42
CA VAL A 194 15.59 -8.94 9.48
C VAL A 194 15.67 -9.64 10.84
N ALA A 195 15.40 -8.94 11.95
CA ALA A 195 15.37 -9.55 13.28
C ALA A 195 14.29 -10.64 13.37
N ALA A 196 13.10 -10.41 12.80
CA ALA A 196 12.02 -11.41 12.76
C ALA A 196 12.45 -12.65 11.95
N LEU A 197 13.04 -12.47 10.76
CA LEU A 197 13.55 -13.58 9.94
C LEU A 197 14.66 -14.36 10.66
N ALA A 198 15.59 -13.67 11.30
CA ALA A 198 16.66 -14.33 12.06
C ALA A 198 16.11 -15.14 13.24
N MET A 199 15.10 -14.61 13.94
CA MET A 199 14.45 -15.30 15.05
C MET A 199 13.72 -16.56 14.55
N TRP A 200 12.91 -16.48 13.51
CA TRP A 200 12.20 -17.64 12.96
C TRP A 200 13.17 -18.68 12.40
N SER A 201 14.23 -18.26 11.72
CA SER A 201 15.29 -19.16 11.23
C SER A 201 15.98 -19.89 12.37
N SER A 202 16.32 -19.21 13.47
CA SER A 202 16.96 -19.82 14.63
C SER A 202 16.05 -20.80 15.39
N GLN A 203 14.75 -20.63 15.29
CA GLN A 203 13.74 -21.51 15.91
C GLN A 203 13.31 -22.67 14.98
N GLY A 204 13.82 -22.72 13.76
CA GLY A 204 13.38 -23.69 12.76
C GLY A 204 11.94 -23.51 12.29
N GLN A 205 11.37 -22.29 12.45
CA GLN A 205 9.97 -21.94 12.23
C GLN A 205 9.90 -21.06 10.99
N GLY A 206 10.37 -21.11 9.98
CA GLY A 206 10.19 -20.28 8.78
C GLY A 206 9.83 -21.13 7.57
N ALA A 207 8.95 -20.69 6.71
CA ALA A 207 8.58 -21.42 5.50
C ALA A 207 9.79 -21.74 4.62
N LEU A 208 10.81 -20.88 4.62
CA LEU A 208 12.09 -21.15 3.94
C LEU A 208 12.92 -22.25 4.59
N VAL A 209 12.79 -22.46 5.90
CA VAL A 209 13.56 -23.49 6.65
C VAL A 209 12.84 -24.83 6.58
N GLN A 210 11.52 -24.83 6.54
CA GLN A 210 10.72 -26.06 6.49
C GLN A 210 10.62 -26.68 5.10
N GLY A 211 11.15 -26.00 4.08
CA GLY A 211 11.20 -26.56 2.72
C GLY A 211 9.84 -26.67 2.02
N ASP A 212 8.79 -26.08 2.57
CA ASP A 212 7.43 -26.08 2.04
C ASP A 212 7.27 -25.14 0.82
N MET A 213 8.22 -25.20 -0.08
CA MET A 213 8.09 -24.62 -1.42
C MET A 213 7.72 -25.73 -2.42
N ALA A 214 6.67 -26.49 -2.12
CA ALA A 214 6.11 -27.46 -3.04
C ALA A 214 4.84 -26.91 -3.68
#